data_018c7062e5c2d1ecde9c0420144483f8
#
_entry.id   018c7062e5c2d1ecde9c0420144483f8
#
_cell.length_a   1.000
_cell.length_b   1.000
_cell.length_c   1.000
_cell.angle_alpha   90.00
_cell.angle_beta   90.00
_cell.angle_gamma   90.00
#
_symmetry.space_group_name_H-M   'P 1'
#
loop_
_entity.id
_entity.type
_entity.pdbx_description
1 polymer ?
#
loop_
_entity_poly.entity_id
_entity_poly.type
_entity_poly.pdbx_seq_one_letter_code
_entity_poly.pdbx_strand_id
1 'polypeptide(L)'
;MSNVALIKQIAVGLVIGILIAVFTPTVIPVVKIFGDLFVKALKGVAPVLVFFLVMNAMAQKKEGTNANMKPIIILYVIGTFCASLVGVALSFLFPTVLHLQVAADAKLAPPSGIVEVLHNVILSVVDNPVNALLTANYIGILAWAIIAGLALKSYANGTTKSVLDDIARAITQVVTWVIHFAPLGIMGLVADSVGTAGVDALLGYAKLLAVLIGAYILVAFVMNPIIVFLNVHHNPYPLVWTTIRESGVYAFFTRSSAANIPVNMKVCEEMGLDRDTYSVTIPLGATINMDGAAITITVMTMATAFTLGIHVDIPTAIILSLLAALSACGR
;
A
#
# COMPACT_ATOMS: atom_id res chain seq x y z
N MET A 1 -13.11 -9.23 17.02
CA MET A 1 -11.80 -9.47 17.68
C MET A 1 -11.00 -8.18 17.63
N SER A 2 -10.33 -7.79 18.71
CA SER A 2 -9.51 -6.58 18.70
C SER A 2 -8.31 -6.75 17.75
N ASN A 3 -7.90 -5.68 17.04
CA ASN A 3 -6.75 -5.71 16.12
C ASN A 3 -5.44 -6.14 16.80
N VAL A 4 -5.31 -5.88 18.08
CA VAL A 4 -4.17 -6.33 18.94
C VAL A 4 -4.14 -7.86 19.05
N ALA A 5 -5.30 -8.52 19.09
CA ALA A 5 -5.36 -9.99 19.14
C ALA A 5 -4.87 -10.62 17.84
N LEU A 6 -5.19 -10.03 16.67
CA LEU A 6 -4.77 -10.54 15.39
C LEU A 6 -3.25 -10.42 15.18
N ILE A 7 -2.62 -9.32 15.59
CA ILE A 7 -1.16 -9.15 15.51
C ILE A 7 -0.45 -10.21 16.37
N LYS A 8 -0.94 -10.45 17.58
CA LYS A 8 -0.41 -11.50 18.45
C LYS A 8 -0.57 -12.89 17.82
N GLN A 9 -1.71 -13.18 17.21
CA GLN A 9 -1.95 -14.44 16.49
C GLN A 9 -1.03 -14.63 15.29
N ILE A 10 -0.77 -13.56 14.52
CA ILE A 10 0.19 -13.58 13.40
C ILE A 10 1.61 -13.87 13.92
N ALA A 11 2.03 -13.21 15.00
CA ALA A 11 3.34 -13.47 15.62
C ALA A 11 3.47 -14.92 16.11
N VAL A 12 2.42 -15.45 16.72
CA VAL A 12 2.37 -16.87 17.14
C VAL A 12 2.42 -17.78 15.92
N GLY A 13 1.65 -17.48 14.86
CA GLY A 13 1.69 -18.23 13.60
C GLY A 13 3.08 -18.25 12.96
N LEU A 14 3.78 -17.12 12.95
CA LEU A 14 5.16 -17.03 12.47
C LEU A 14 6.10 -17.92 13.28
N VAL A 15 6.06 -17.85 14.62
CA VAL A 15 6.89 -18.70 15.50
C VAL A 15 6.59 -20.18 15.25
N ILE A 16 5.31 -20.57 15.19
CA ILE A 16 4.92 -21.97 14.93
C ILE A 16 5.43 -22.41 13.55
N GLY A 17 5.34 -21.54 12.52
CA GLY A 17 5.85 -21.84 11.18
C GLY A 17 7.36 -22.14 11.19
N ILE A 18 8.15 -21.35 11.91
CA ILE A 18 9.59 -21.59 12.09
C ILE A 18 9.83 -22.92 12.82
N LEU A 19 9.10 -23.17 13.90
CA LEU A 19 9.26 -24.42 14.67
C LEU A 19 8.93 -25.66 13.83
N ILE A 20 7.86 -25.60 13.02
CA ILE A 20 7.51 -26.67 12.09
C ILE A 20 8.65 -26.90 11.08
N ALA A 21 9.20 -25.83 10.50
CA ALA A 21 10.28 -25.95 9.52
C ALA A 21 11.54 -26.61 10.10
N VAL A 22 11.88 -26.28 11.36
CA VAL A 22 13.10 -26.77 12.02
C VAL A 22 12.93 -28.19 12.59
N PHE A 23 11.80 -28.45 13.27
CA PHE A 23 11.64 -29.68 14.04
C PHE A 23 10.81 -30.76 13.35
N THR A 24 9.88 -30.38 12.44
CA THR A 24 8.95 -31.31 11.79
C THR A 24 8.78 -31.01 10.29
N PRO A 25 9.87 -31.06 9.48
CA PRO A 25 9.82 -30.69 8.07
C PRO A 25 8.84 -31.56 7.24
N THR A 26 8.52 -32.74 7.67
CA THR A 26 7.55 -33.64 7.01
C THR A 26 6.12 -33.10 7.00
N VAL A 27 5.78 -32.17 7.88
CA VAL A 27 4.46 -31.53 7.97
C VAL A 27 4.34 -30.30 7.06
N ILE A 28 5.44 -29.78 6.53
CA ILE A 28 5.47 -28.58 5.69
C ILE A 28 4.48 -28.66 4.51
N PRO A 29 4.39 -29.76 3.71
CA PRO A 29 3.45 -29.82 2.58
C PRO A 29 2.00 -29.61 2.98
N VAL A 30 1.62 -30.04 4.20
CA VAL A 30 0.26 -29.91 4.71
C VAL A 30 -0.02 -28.48 5.14
N VAL A 31 0.88 -27.84 5.89
CA VAL A 31 0.68 -26.47 6.39
C VAL A 31 0.86 -25.44 5.29
N LYS A 32 1.66 -25.70 4.25
CA LYS A 32 1.81 -24.87 3.06
C LYS A 32 0.47 -24.58 2.36
N ILE A 33 -0.47 -25.54 2.38
CA ILE A 33 -1.81 -25.36 1.79
C ILE A 33 -2.50 -24.12 2.37
N PHE A 34 -2.37 -23.86 3.67
CA PHE A 34 -2.95 -22.66 4.30
C PHE A 34 -2.29 -21.37 3.78
N GLY A 35 -0.97 -21.40 3.54
CA GLY A 35 -0.24 -20.30 2.92
C GLY A 35 -0.71 -20.01 1.50
N ASP A 36 -0.81 -21.06 0.69
CA ASP A 36 -1.25 -20.96 -0.70
C ASP A 36 -2.70 -20.46 -0.80
N LEU A 37 -3.61 -20.97 0.05
CA LEU A 37 -4.98 -20.50 0.13
C LEU A 37 -5.07 -19.02 0.49
N PHE A 38 -4.29 -18.60 1.48
CA PHE A 38 -4.25 -17.21 1.93
C PHE A 38 -3.80 -16.26 0.81
N VAL A 39 -2.69 -16.60 0.14
CA VAL A 39 -2.16 -15.80 -0.98
C VAL A 39 -3.12 -15.78 -2.16
N LYS A 40 -3.71 -16.93 -2.52
CA LYS A 40 -4.69 -17.01 -3.61
C LYS A 40 -5.95 -16.19 -3.29
N ALA A 41 -6.46 -16.24 -2.06
CA ALA A 41 -7.61 -15.45 -1.63
C ALA A 41 -7.32 -13.96 -1.72
N LEU A 42 -6.16 -13.49 -1.23
CA LEU A 42 -5.75 -12.09 -1.34
C LEU A 42 -5.63 -11.65 -2.80
N LYS A 43 -4.93 -12.42 -3.63
CA LYS A 43 -4.77 -12.12 -5.07
C LYS A 43 -6.10 -12.09 -5.81
N GLY A 44 -7.06 -12.93 -5.43
CA GLY A 44 -8.38 -12.98 -6.07
C GLY A 44 -9.26 -11.78 -5.74
N VAL A 45 -9.17 -11.26 -4.52
CA VAL A 45 -10.05 -10.15 -4.06
C VAL A 45 -9.44 -8.77 -4.32
N ALA A 46 -8.11 -8.65 -4.32
CA ALA A 46 -7.43 -7.36 -4.41
C ALA A 46 -7.79 -6.53 -5.66
N PRO A 47 -7.84 -7.07 -6.90
CA PRO A 47 -8.23 -6.31 -8.08
C PRO A 47 -9.63 -5.71 -7.97
N VAL A 48 -10.58 -6.51 -7.51
CA VAL A 48 -11.99 -6.11 -7.33
C VAL A 48 -12.10 -5.05 -6.23
N LEU A 49 -11.40 -5.23 -5.12
CA LEU A 49 -11.34 -4.25 -4.03
C LEU A 49 -10.87 -2.89 -4.55
N VAL A 50 -9.72 -2.84 -5.21
CA VAL A 50 -9.11 -1.60 -5.72
C VAL A 50 -10.07 -0.91 -6.69
N PHE A 51 -10.67 -1.66 -7.63
CA PHE A 51 -11.61 -1.10 -8.60
C PHE A 51 -12.80 -0.41 -7.90
N PHE A 52 -13.50 -1.10 -7.00
CA PHE A 52 -14.70 -0.54 -6.36
C PHE A 52 -14.39 0.55 -5.35
N LEU A 53 -13.28 0.46 -4.59
CA LEU A 53 -12.87 1.50 -3.65
C LEU A 53 -12.55 2.81 -4.37
N VAL A 54 -11.74 2.76 -5.42
CA VAL A 54 -11.35 3.96 -6.17
C VAL A 54 -12.55 4.54 -6.92
N MET A 55 -13.36 3.70 -7.57
CA MET A 55 -14.58 4.13 -8.24
C MET A 55 -15.55 4.82 -7.26
N ASN A 56 -15.77 4.25 -6.07
CA ASN A 56 -16.60 4.84 -5.04
C ASN A 56 -16.03 6.19 -4.57
N ALA A 57 -14.73 6.26 -4.26
CA ALA A 57 -14.09 7.49 -3.82
C ALA A 57 -14.25 8.63 -4.84
N MET A 58 -14.11 8.32 -6.15
CA MET A 58 -14.30 9.31 -7.21
C MET A 58 -15.76 9.72 -7.39
N ALA A 59 -16.70 8.78 -7.29
CA ALA A 59 -18.14 9.03 -7.43
C ALA A 59 -18.72 9.86 -6.28
N GLN A 60 -18.21 9.68 -5.04
CA GLN A 60 -18.66 10.39 -3.85
C GLN A 60 -18.13 11.83 -3.73
N LYS A 61 -17.17 12.23 -4.58
CA LYS A 61 -16.54 13.55 -4.52
C LYS A 61 -17.57 14.65 -4.74
N LYS A 62 -17.84 15.44 -3.69
CA LYS A 62 -18.77 16.59 -3.74
C LYS A 62 -18.24 17.71 -4.63
N GLU A 63 -19.14 18.40 -5.35
CA GLU A 63 -18.84 19.64 -6.06
C GLU A 63 -19.06 20.82 -5.10
N GLY A 64 -18.19 21.84 -5.23
CA GLY A 64 -18.53 23.16 -4.70
C GLY A 64 -18.03 23.53 -3.33
N THR A 65 -16.92 23.01 -2.85
CA THR A 65 -16.19 23.68 -1.77
C THR A 65 -15.21 24.68 -2.36
N ASN A 66 -15.35 25.96 -1.99
CA ASN A 66 -14.39 27.05 -2.31
C ASN A 66 -13.05 26.87 -1.56
N ALA A 67 -12.80 25.70 -1.01
CA ALA A 67 -11.53 25.37 -0.36
C ALA A 67 -10.41 25.44 -1.40
N ASN A 68 -9.30 26.05 -1.04
CA ASN A 68 -8.14 26.17 -1.90
C ASN A 68 -7.44 24.80 -2.01
N MET A 69 -8.13 23.84 -2.68
CA MET A 69 -7.78 22.42 -2.75
C MET A 69 -6.51 22.14 -3.54
N LYS A 70 -6.22 23.00 -4.53
CA LYS A 70 -5.10 22.80 -5.46
C LYS A 70 -3.75 22.64 -4.76
N PRO A 71 -3.33 23.53 -3.84
CA PRO A 71 -2.05 23.39 -3.15
C PRO A 71 -2.01 22.13 -2.26
N ILE A 72 -3.13 21.76 -1.64
CA ILE A 72 -3.20 20.57 -0.78
C ILE A 72 -3.03 19.28 -1.60
N ILE A 73 -3.71 19.18 -2.75
CA ILE A 73 -3.55 18.02 -3.66
C ILE A 73 -2.11 17.94 -4.19
N ILE A 74 -1.50 19.07 -4.53
CA ILE A 74 -0.10 19.12 -4.96
C ILE A 74 0.82 18.60 -3.84
N LEU A 75 0.60 19.03 -2.59
CA LEU A 75 1.39 18.56 -1.44
C LEU A 75 1.20 17.05 -1.18
N TYR A 76 -0.01 16.50 -1.38
CA TYR A 76 -0.24 15.07 -1.28
C TYR A 76 0.57 14.28 -2.30
N VAL A 77 0.55 14.71 -3.57
CA VAL A 77 1.32 14.06 -4.65
C VAL A 77 2.82 14.17 -4.41
N ILE A 78 3.29 15.35 -4.02
CA ILE A 78 4.71 15.58 -3.69
C ILE A 78 5.12 14.71 -2.49
N GLY A 79 4.33 14.68 -1.42
CA GLY A 79 4.60 13.88 -0.23
C GLY A 79 4.74 12.41 -0.56
N THR A 80 3.74 11.84 -1.25
CA THR A 80 3.75 10.43 -1.65
C THR A 80 4.91 10.10 -2.58
N PHE A 81 5.24 10.98 -3.54
CA PHE A 81 6.39 10.80 -4.42
C PHE A 81 7.73 10.88 -3.66
N CYS A 82 7.90 11.87 -2.78
CA CYS A 82 9.10 11.99 -1.95
C CYS A 82 9.26 10.79 -1.00
N ALA A 83 8.16 10.28 -0.44
CA ALA A 83 8.18 9.07 0.39
C ALA A 83 8.68 7.86 -0.40
N SER A 84 8.22 7.70 -1.63
CA SER A 84 8.71 6.65 -2.54
C SER A 84 10.19 6.81 -2.87
N LEU A 85 10.68 8.04 -3.12
CA LEU A 85 12.11 8.31 -3.34
C LEU A 85 12.97 7.95 -2.13
N VAL A 86 12.48 8.19 -0.91
CA VAL A 86 13.16 7.72 0.32
C VAL A 86 13.26 6.20 0.33
N GLY A 87 12.20 5.49 -0.07
CA GLY A 87 12.21 4.04 -0.23
C GLY A 87 13.29 3.56 -1.22
N VAL A 88 13.40 4.22 -2.37
CA VAL A 88 14.48 3.96 -3.36
C VAL A 88 15.86 4.21 -2.77
N ALA A 89 16.07 5.37 -2.17
CA ALA A 89 17.37 5.74 -1.61
C ALA A 89 17.85 4.72 -0.57
N LEU A 90 16.97 4.33 0.36
CA LEU A 90 17.30 3.32 1.37
C LEU A 90 17.51 1.93 0.75
N SER A 91 16.80 1.58 -0.32
CA SER A 91 17.00 0.31 -1.03
C SER A 91 18.36 0.25 -1.72
N PHE A 92 18.86 1.37 -2.25
CA PHE A 92 20.24 1.44 -2.79
C PHE A 92 21.30 1.42 -1.69
N LEU A 93 21.06 2.10 -0.55
CA LEU A 93 22.00 2.10 0.58
C LEU A 93 22.09 0.73 1.27
N PHE A 94 20.95 0.02 1.33
CA PHE A 94 20.83 -1.27 1.99
C PHE A 94 20.21 -2.32 1.06
N PRO A 95 20.90 -2.71 -0.02
CA PRO A 95 20.35 -3.69 -0.96
C PRO A 95 19.93 -4.97 -0.25
N THR A 96 18.68 -5.37 -0.48
CA THR A 96 18.11 -6.56 0.14
C THR A 96 17.80 -7.59 -0.92
N VAL A 97 18.41 -8.78 -0.77
CA VAL A 97 18.15 -9.94 -1.61
C VAL A 97 17.28 -10.92 -0.82
N LEU A 98 16.21 -11.38 -1.42
CA LEU A 98 15.26 -12.31 -0.83
C LEU A 98 15.45 -13.71 -1.43
N HIS A 99 15.32 -14.74 -0.61
CA HIS A 99 15.29 -16.11 -1.10
C HIS A 99 13.87 -16.40 -1.63
N LEU A 100 13.59 -15.93 -2.86
CA LEU A 100 12.33 -16.17 -3.55
C LEU A 100 12.42 -17.47 -4.34
N GLN A 101 11.43 -18.34 -4.21
CA GLN A 101 11.23 -19.41 -5.17
C GLN A 101 10.60 -18.80 -6.44
N VAL A 102 11.43 -18.41 -7.38
CA VAL A 102 10.96 -17.97 -8.69
C VAL A 102 10.57 -19.24 -9.44
N ALA A 103 9.31 -19.33 -9.88
CA ALA A 103 8.90 -20.42 -10.76
C ALA A 103 9.83 -20.46 -11.99
N ALA A 104 10.42 -21.61 -12.27
CA ALA A 104 11.42 -21.78 -13.32
C ALA A 104 10.93 -21.35 -14.73
N ASP A 105 9.63 -21.18 -14.90
CA ASP A 105 8.98 -20.78 -16.16
C ASP A 105 8.79 -19.26 -16.31
N ALA A 106 9.15 -18.45 -15.31
CA ALA A 106 9.07 -17.00 -15.43
C ALA A 106 10.27 -16.51 -16.27
N LYS A 107 10.13 -16.50 -17.59
CA LYS A 107 11.01 -15.78 -18.52
C LYS A 107 10.84 -14.28 -18.33
N LEU A 108 11.30 -13.77 -17.20
CA LEU A 108 11.37 -12.34 -16.93
C LEU A 108 12.61 -11.80 -17.65
N ALA A 109 12.45 -11.47 -18.93
CA ALA A 109 13.44 -10.64 -19.59
C ALA A 109 13.33 -9.22 -19.01
N PRO A 110 14.39 -8.66 -18.41
CA PRO A 110 14.36 -7.28 -17.97
C PRO A 110 14.09 -6.37 -19.18
N PRO A 111 13.29 -5.28 -19.00
CA PRO A 111 13.03 -4.35 -20.10
C PRO A 111 14.35 -3.77 -20.61
N SER A 112 14.45 -3.59 -21.93
CA SER A 112 15.66 -3.13 -22.62
C SER A 112 16.00 -1.66 -22.33
N GLY A 113 15.07 -0.91 -21.69
CA GLY A 113 15.28 0.49 -21.32
C GLY A 113 14.00 1.20 -20.87
N ILE A 114 14.18 2.45 -20.45
CA ILE A 114 13.09 3.34 -19.94
C ILE A 114 11.95 3.49 -20.94
N VAL A 115 12.26 3.59 -22.25
CA VAL A 115 11.24 3.79 -23.29
C VAL A 115 10.29 2.60 -23.35
N GLU A 116 10.82 1.38 -23.24
CA GLU A 116 9.99 0.17 -23.22
C GLU A 116 9.11 0.10 -21.95
N VAL A 117 9.65 0.48 -20.79
CA VAL A 117 8.88 0.54 -19.54
C VAL A 117 7.74 1.54 -19.67
N LEU A 118 8.00 2.77 -20.14
CA LEU A 118 6.97 3.79 -20.32
C LEU A 118 5.91 3.37 -21.35
N HIS A 119 6.34 2.77 -22.46
CA HIS A 119 5.43 2.25 -23.47
C HIS A 119 4.48 1.19 -22.88
N ASN A 120 5.03 0.22 -22.15
CA ASN A 120 4.23 -0.83 -21.52
C ASN A 120 3.28 -0.27 -20.46
N VAL A 121 3.71 0.72 -19.67
CA VAL A 121 2.86 1.41 -18.69
C VAL A 121 1.71 2.15 -19.37
N ILE A 122 1.98 2.92 -20.44
CA ILE A 122 0.94 3.66 -21.17
C ILE A 122 -0.08 2.69 -21.79
N LEU A 123 0.37 1.61 -22.40
CA LEU A 123 -0.53 0.60 -22.98
C LEU A 123 -1.35 -0.11 -21.89
N SER A 124 -0.77 -0.35 -20.72
CA SER A 124 -1.47 -0.95 -19.58
C SER A 124 -2.64 -0.09 -19.07
N VAL A 125 -2.59 1.24 -19.27
CA VAL A 125 -3.68 2.16 -18.92
C VAL A 125 -4.94 1.89 -19.74
N VAL A 126 -4.78 1.54 -21.01
CA VAL A 126 -5.88 1.44 -22.01
C VAL A 126 -6.33 -0.02 -22.22
N ASP A 127 -5.95 -0.91 -21.32
CA ASP A 127 -6.37 -2.31 -21.38
C ASP A 127 -7.89 -2.46 -21.21
N ASN A 128 -8.44 -3.57 -21.69
CA ASN A 128 -9.85 -3.91 -21.46
C ASN A 128 -10.12 -4.01 -19.95
N PRO A 129 -11.18 -3.36 -19.40
CA PRO A 129 -11.43 -3.35 -17.95
C PRO A 129 -11.61 -4.73 -17.35
N VAL A 130 -12.24 -5.67 -18.09
CA VAL A 130 -12.41 -7.06 -17.63
C VAL A 130 -11.07 -7.79 -17.64
N ASN A 131 -10.27 -7.61 -18.69
CA ASN A 131 -8.94 -8.20 -18.79
C ASN A 131 -8.02 -7.63 -17.69
N ALA A 132 -8.06 -6.32 -17.43
CA ALA A 132 -7.29 -5.70 -16.35
C ALA A 132 -7.61 -6.32 -14.99
N LEU A 133 -8.88 -6.60 -14.69
CA LEU A 133 -9.29 -7.30 -13.46
C LEU A 133 -8.79 -8.75 -13.43
N LEU A 134 -8.89 -9.48 -14.53
CA LEU A 134 -8.49 -10.91 -14.62
C LEU A 134 -6.97 -11.09 -14.48
N THR A 135 -6.20 -10.20 -15.10
CA THR A 135 -4.73 -10.24 -15.10
C THR A 135 -4.10 -9.48 -13.95
N ALA A 136 -4.92 -8.85 -13.08
CA ALA A 136 -4.46 -7.95 -12.01
C ALA A 136 -3.56 -6.80 -12.53
N ASN A 137 -3.90 -6.25 -13.71
CA ASN A 137 -3.26 -5.04 -14.23
C ASN A 137 -3.74 -3.82 -13.44
N TYR A 138 -3.08 -3.53 -12.31
CA TYR A 138 -3.51 -2.45 -11.40
C TYR A 138 -3.51 -1.07 -12.04
N ILE A 139 -2.67 -0.79 -13.02
CA ILE A 139 -2.65 0.47 -13.76
C ILE A 139 -3.95 0.63 -14.56
N GLY A 140 -4.34 -0.39 -15.31
CA GLY A 140 -5.61 -0.42 -16.04
C GLY A 140 -6.82 -0.38 -15.10
N ILE A 141 -6.77 -1.14 -14.00
CA ILE A 141 -7.82 -1.15 -12.97
C ILE A 141 -8.04 0.25 -12.41
N LEU A 142 -6.97 0.96 -12.02
CA LEU A 142 -7.04 2.33 -11.50
C LEU A 142 -7.58 3.30 -12.53
N ALA A 143 -7.10 3.24 -13.78
CA ALA A 143 -7.57 4.10 -14.85
C ALA A 143 -9.08 3.95 -15.07
N TRP A 144 -9.57 2.73 -15.21
CA TRP A 144 -11.00 2.46 -15.40
C TRP A 144 -11.83 2.81 -14.17
N ALA A 145 -11.32 2.56 -12.96
CA ALA A 145 -12.01 2.93 -11.72
C ALA A 145 -12.18 4.45 -11.59
N ILE A 146 -11.14 5.22 -11.95
CA ILE A 146 -11.20 6.69 -11.97
C ILE A 146 -12.20 7.17 -13.03
N ILE A 147 -12.11 6.68 -14.26
CA ILE A 147 -13.02 7.07 -15.37
C ILE A 147 -14.48 6.74 -15.00
N ALA A 148 -14.76 5.53 -14.56
CA ALA A 148 -16.09 5.10 -14.16
C ALA A 148 -16.61 5.91 -12.96
N GLY A 149 -15.77 6.17 -11.97
CA GLY A 149 -16.12 6.97 -10.80
C GLY A 149 -16.44 8.42 -11.15
N LEU A 150 -15.67 9.04 -12.04
CA LEU A 150 -15.94 10.39 -12.55
C LEU A 150 -17.23 10.45 -13.36
N ALA A 151 -17.50 9.45 -14.21
CA ALA A 151 -18.76 9.35 -14.94
C ALA A 151 -19.94 9.20 -13.96
N LEU A 152 -19.84 8.31 -12.97
CA LEU A 152 -20.88 8.16 -11.94
C LEU A 152 -21.06 9.43 -11.11
N LYS A 153 -20.01 10.18 -10.85
CA LYS A 153 -20.12 11.47 -10.15
C LYS A 153 -21.14 12.40 -10.82
N SER A 154 -21.13 12.45 -12.15
CA SER A 154 -21.96 13.35 -12.96
C SER A 154 -23.39 12.83 -13.16
N TYR A 155 -23.58 11.51 -13.27
CA TYR A 155 -24.86 10.91 -13.67
C TYR A 155 -25.58 10.17 -12.53
N ALA A 156 -24.87 9.72 -11.48
CA ALA A 156 -25.44 8.93 -10.43
C ALA A 156 -26.24 9.79 -9.43
N ASN A 157 -27.45 9.34 -9.13
CA ASN A 157 -28.26 9.90 -8.04
C ASN A 157 -27.76 9.42 -6.65
N GLY A 158 -28.35 9.94 -5.58
CA GLY A 158 -27.97 9.57 -4.20
C GLY A 158 -28.10 8.08 -3.91
N THR A 159 -29.15 7.43 -4.45
CA THR A 159 -29.37 5.99 -4.28
C THR A 159 -28.24 5.17 -4.92
N THR A 160 -27.88 5.48 -6.16
CA THR A 160 -26.77 4.79 -6.86
C THR A 160 -25.45 4.95 -6.12
N LYS A 161 -25.16 6.15 -5.59
CA LYS A 161 -23.96 6.40 -4.79
C LYS A 161 -23.96 5.61 -3.48
N SER A 162 -25.12 5.47 -2.83
CA SER A 162 -25.26 4.64 -1.63
C SER A 162 -25.01 3.16 -1.93
N VAL A 163 -25.60 2.63 -3.01
CA VAL A 163 -25.37 1.24 -3.43
C VAL A 163 -23.89 0.99 -3.74
N LEU A 164 -23.22 1.94 -4.38
CA LEU A 164 -21.79 1.82 -4.66
C LEU A 164 -20.94 1.77 -3.39
N ASP A 165 -21.31 2.60 -2.38
CA ASP A 165 -20.66 2.59 -1.07
C ASP A 165 -20.88 1.25 -0.34
N ASP A 166 -22.09 0.71 -0.38
CA ASP A 166 -22.42 -0.58 0.21
C ASP A 166 -21.64 -1.72 -0.43
N ILE A 167 -21.46 -1.71 -1.77
CA ILE A 167 -20.64 -2.69 -2.48
C ILE A 167 -19.17 -2.57 -2.05
N ALA A 168 -18.61 -1.35 -2.01
CA ALA A 168 -17.24 -1.11 -1.58
C ALA A 168 -17.00 -1.60 -0.14
N ARG A 169 -17.94 -1.36 0.77
CA ARG A 169 -17.91 -1.86 2.16
C ARG A 169 -18.00 -3.38 2.22
N ALA A 170 -18.87 -3.99 1.44
CA ALA A 170 -19.03 -5.44 1.41
C ALA A 170 -17.73 -6.13 0.93
N ILE A 171 -17.09 -5.61 -0.13
CA ILE A 171 -15.81 -6.14 -0.61
C ILE A 171 -14.71 -5.93 0.44
N THR A 172 -14.66 -4.78 1.08
CA THR A 172 -13.72 -4.51 2.19
C THR A 172 -13.91 -5.50 3.34
N GLN A 173 -15.17 -5.87 3.65
CA GLN A 173 -15.47 -6.87 4.67
C GLN A 173 -14.97 -8.26 4.27
N VAL A 174 -15.11 -8.66 3.00
CA VAL A 174 -14.54 -9.92 2.47
C VAL A 174 -13.01 -9.94 2.65
N VAL A 175 -12.31 -8.85 2.32
CA VAL A 175 -10.86 -8.75 2.55
C VAL A 175 -10.53 -8.87 4.04
N THR A 176 -11.34 -8.26 4.90
CA THR A 176 -11.17 -8.39 6.36
C THR A 176 -11.27 -9.85 6.81
N TRP A 177 -12.20 -10.64 6.27
CA TRP A 177 -12.28 -12.07 6.56
C TRP A 177 -11.04 -12.83 6.10
N VAL A 178 -10.55 -12.54 4.89
CA VAL A 178 -9.29 -13.13 4.40
C VAL A 178 -8.11 -12.78 5.31
N ILE A 179 -8.03 -11.53 5.77
CA ILE A 179 -6.98 -11.09 6.71
C ILE A 179 -7.09 -11.80 8.07
N HIS A 180 -8.28 -12.16 8.54
CA HIS A 180 -8.42 -12.95 9.76
C HIS A 180 -7.85 -14.38 9.63
N PHE A 181 -7.71 -14.87 8.41
CA PHE A 181 -7.04 -16.15 8.13
C PHE A 181 -5.50 -16.02 8.08
N ALA A 182 -4.96 -14.81 8.12
CA ALA A 182 -3.52 -14.53 8.04
C ALA A 182 -2.64 -15.31 9.05
N PRO A 183 -3.04 -15.54 10.32
CA PRO A 183 -2.20 -16.32 11.24
C PRO A 183 -1.87 -17.71 10.72
N LEU A 184 -2.84 -18.42 10.14
CA LEU A 184 -2.65 -19.73 9.54
C LEU A 184 -1.91 -19.63 8.21
N GLY A 185 -2.26 -18.65 7.39
CA GLY A 185 -1.61 -18.39 6.11
C GLY A 185 -0.11 -18.09 6.27
N ILE A 186 0.22 -17.20 7.19
CA ILE A 186 1.62 -16.82 7.47
C ILE A 186 2.39 -17.99 8.08
N MET A 187 1.79 -18.77 8.97
CA MET A 187 2.39 -20.00 9.48
C MET A 187 2.82 -20.92 8.34
N GLY A 188 1.93 -21.18 7.37
CA GLY A 188 2.22 -22.04 6.22
C GLY A 188 3.30 -21.48 5.30
N LEU A 189 3.24 -20.17 4.99
CA LEU A 189 4.25 -19.50 4.16
C LEU A 189 5.63 -19.51 4.80
N VAL A 190 5.70 -19.24 6.10
CA VAL A 190 6.97 -19.22 6.85
C VAL A 190 7.54 -20.63 6.95
N ALA A 191 6.71 -21.65 7.24
CA ALA A 191 7.15 -23.03 7.28
C ALA A 191 7.75 -23.47 5.93
N ASP A 192 7.10 -23.12 4.82
CA ASP A 192 7.59 -23.44 3.47
C ASP A 192 8.89 -22.66 3.14
N SER A 193 8.93 -21.35 3.42
CA SER A 193 10.10 -20.51 3.14
C SER A 193 11.34 -20.93 3.93
N VAL A 194 11.18 -21.21 5.24
CA VAL A 194 12.29 -21.64 6.10
C VAL A 194 12.71 -23.07 5.80
N GLY A 195 11.75 -23.95 5.50
CA GLY A 195 12.04 -25.34 5.15
C GLY A 195 12.79 -25.50 3.83
N THR A 196 12.56 -24.59 2.88
CA THR A 196 13.19 -24.65 1.54
C THR A 196 14.48 -23.81 1.43
N ALA A 197 14.50 -22.63 2.03
CA ALA A 197 15.63 -21.70 1.91
C ALA A 197 16.48 -21.58 3.19
N GLY A 198 16.08 -22.25 4.27
CA GLY A 198 16.80 -22.24 5.53
C GLY A 198 16.57 -20.98 6.37
N VAL A 199 17.31 -20.89 7.49
CA VAL A 199 17.22 -19.74 8.43
C VAL A 199 17.71 -18.44 7.78
N ASP A 200 18.58 -18.51 6.78
CA ASP A 200 19.10 -17.35 6.04
C ASP A 200 18.00 -16.55 5.34
N ALA A 201 16.92 -17.21 4.92
CA ALA A 201 15.74 -16.54 4.38
C ALA A 201 15.11 -15.56 5.39
N LEU A 202 15.05 -15.94 6.68
CA LEU A 202 14.53 -15.07 7.74
C LEU A 202 15.38 -13.82 7.94
N LEU A 203 16.71 -13.94 7.80
CA LEU A 203 17.62 -12.78 7.87
C LEU A 203 17.37 -11.81 6.71
N GLY A 204 17.12 -12.32 5.52
CA GLY A 204 16.72 -11.51 4.37
C GLY A 204 15.40 -10.73 4.62
N TYR A 205 14.40 -11.39 5.17
CA TYR A 205 13.13 -10.74 5.52
C TYR A 205 13.28 -9.75 6.69
N ALA A 206 14.09 -10.07 7.69
CA ALA A 206 14.38 -9.15 8.80
C ALA A 206 15.10 -7.88 8.28
N LYS A 207 16.05 -8.02 7.36
CA LYS A 207 16.72 -6.89 6.71
C LYS A 207 15.73 -6.05 5.89
N LEU A 208 14.86 -6.68 5.10
CA LEU A 208 13.80 -5.99 4.35
C LEU A 208 12.89 -5.19 5.27
N LEU A 209 12.46 -5.79 6.37
CA LEU A 209 11.60 -5.15 7.36
C LEU A 209 12.32 -3.97 8.02
N ALA A 210 13.61 -4.09 8.32
CA ALA A 210 14.40 -3.00 8.87
C ALA A 210 14.52 -1.82 7.89
N VAL A 211 14.70 -2.07 6.59
CA VAL A 211 14.70 -1.04 5.54
C VAL A 211 13.34 -0.36 5.46
N LEU A 212 12.23 -1.12 5.47
CA LEU A 212 10.87 -0.58 5.46
C LEU A 212 10.60 0.30 6.68
N ILE A 213 10.88 -0.18 7.89
CA ILE A 213 10.68 0.59 9.12
C ILE A 213 11.57 1.82 9.13
N GLY A 214 12.83 1.70 8.70
CA GLY A 214 13.74 2.82 8.55
C GLY A 214 13.21 3.88 7.61
N ALA A 215 12.63 3.48 6.47
CA ALA A 215 11.99 4.39 5.52
C ALA A 215 10.79 5.11 6.14
N TYR A 216 9.92 4.40 6.85
CA TYR A 216 8.77 5.01 7.53
C TYR A 216 9.20 6.03 8.59
N ILE A 217 10.20 5.71 9.40
CA ILE A 217 10.74 6.62 10.42
C ILE A 217 11.34 7.85 9.76
N LEU A 218 12.14 7.68 8.70
CA LEU A 218 12.78 8.77 7.99
C LEU A 218 11.74 9.69 7.32
N VAL A 219 10.71 9.12 6.72
CA VAL A 219 9.60 9.92 6.14
C VAL A 219 8.84 10.66 7.24
N ALA A 220 8.47 10.01 8.33
CA ALA A 220 7.68 10.61 9.39
C ALA A 220 8.43 11.71 10.15
N PHE A 221 9.74 11.55 10.41
CA PHE A 221 10.51 12.44 11.28
C PHE A 221 11.49 13.35 10.56
N VAL A 222 11.74 13.14 9.26
CA VAL A 222 12.65 13.99 8.48
C VAL A 222 11.95 14.58 7.27
N MET A 223 11.43 13.74 6.36
CA MET A 223 10.89 14.20 5.08
C MET A 223 9.61 15.03 5.26
N ASN A 224 8.61 14.51 5.98
CA ASN A 224 7.37 15.24 6.24
C ASN A 224 7.60 16.54 7.03
N PRO A 225 8.41 16.58 8.12
CA PRO A 225 8.81 17.83 8.76
C PRO A 225 9.47 18.84 7.81
N ILE A 226 10.31 18.40 6.88
CA ILE A 226 10.92 19.29 5.88
C ILE A 226 9.84 19.92 4.99
N ILE A 227 8.90 19.12 4.48
CA ILE A 227 7.80 19.62 3.65
C ILE A 227 6.95 20.63 4.43
N VAL A 228 6.65 20.35 5.70
CA VAL A 228 5.90 21.27 6.58
C VAL A 228 6.69 22.56 6.80
N PHE A 229 7.98 22.45 7.12
CA PHE A 229 8.83 23.62 7.35
C PHE A 229 8.92 24.53 6.12
N LEU A 230 9.06 23.97 4.92
CA LEU A 230 9.12 24.71 3.66
C LEU A 230 7.82 25.49 3.36
N ASN A 231 6.68 25.03 3.88
CA ASN A 231 5.39 25.68 3.65
C ASN A 231 5.00 26.64 4.77
N VAL A 232 5.31 26.32 6.01
CA VAL A 232 4.85 27.08 7.20
C VAL A 232 5.95 28.00 7.75
N HIS A 233 7.23 27.73 7.44
CA HIS A 233 8.41 28.45 7.91
C HIS A 233 8.55 28.54 9.46
N HIS A 234 7.92 27.60 10.17
CA HIS A 234 8.00 27.46 11.61
C HIS A 234 8.41 26.03 11.99
N ASN A 235 8.80 25.83 13.26
CA ASN A 235 9.19 24.51 13.75
C ASN A 235 8.08 23.46 13.50
N PRO A 236 8.29 22.43 12.68
CA PRO A 236 7.27 21.43 12.32
C PRO A 236 7.03 20.38 13.42
N TYR A 237 7.98 20.19 14.35
CA TYR A 237 7.94 19.08 15.29
C TYR A 237 6.78 19.11 16.29
N PRO A 238 6.30 20.26 16.80
CA PRO A 238 5.09 20.28 17.61
C PRO A 238 3.88 19.70 16.88
N LEU A 239 3.71 20.02 15.58
CA LEU A 239 2.64 19.48 14.75
C LEU A 239 2.82 17.97 14.53
N VAL A 240 4.03 17.55 14.17
CA VAL A 240 4.35 16.11 13.95
C VAL A 240 4.05 15.31 15.21
N TRP A 241 4.44 15.80 16.38
CA TRP A 241 4.23 15.11 17.65
C TRP A 241 2.75 15.01 18.02
N THR A 242 2.00 16.11 17.82
CA THR A 242 0.55 16.13 18.03
C THR A 242 -0.16 15.11 17.12
N THR A 243 0.17 15.10 15.82
CA THR A 243 -0.47 14.19 14.87
C THR A 243 -0.12 12.73 15.14
N ILE A 244 1.12 12.42 15.51
CA ILE A 244 1.52 11.05 15.87
C ILE A 244 0.79 10.60 17.14
N ARG A 245 0.73 11.46 18.16
CA ARG A 245 0.11 11.12 19.45
C ARG A 245 -1.39 10.90 19.33
N GLU A 246 -2.11 11.84 18.70
CA GLU A 246 -3.57 11.84 18.69
C GLU A 246 -4.15 10.95 17.57
N SER A 247 -3.46 10.82 16.45
CA SER A 247 -3.93 10.09 15.28
C SER A 247 -3.06 8.89 14.91
N GLY A 248 -1.74 9.02 14.94
CA GLY A 248 -0.81 7.98 14.49
C GLY A 248 -0.93 6.69 15.29
N VAL A 249 -1.09 6.79 16.62
CA VAL A 249 -1.31 5.61 17.49
C VAL A 249 -2.60 4.89 17.11
N TYR A 250 -3.68 5.63 16.87
CA TYR A 250 -4.96 5.06 16.46
C TYR A 250 -4.84 4.41 15.06
N ALA A 251 -4.19 5.09 14.11
CA ALA A 251 -3.94 4.56 12.77
C ALA A 251 -3.14 3.26 12.78
N PHE A 252 -2.11 3.16 13.64
CA PHE A 252 -1.31 1.96 13.81
C PHE A 252 -2.14 0.75 14.20
N PHE A 253 -3.05 0.91 15.17
CA PHE A 253 -3.89 -0.20 15.64
C PHE A 253 -5.03 -0.54 14.69
N THR A 254 -5.64 0.45 14.05
CA THR A 254 -6.76 0.23 13.11
C THR A 254 -6.29 -0.26 11.75
N ARG A 255 -5.06 0.09 11.33
CA ARG A 255 -4.49 -0.22 10.02
C ARG A 255 -5.41 0.20 8.86
N SER A 256 -6.20 1.24 9.06
CA SER A 256 -7.20 1.72 8.10
C SER A 256 -7.21 3.23 8.06
N SER A 257 -6.81 3.80 6.92
CA SER A 257 -6.88 5.24 6.69
C SER A 257 -8.33 5.75 6.78
N ALA A 258 -9.28 4.98 6.25
CA ALA A 258 -10.70 5.34 6.31
C ALA A 258 -11.25 5.39 7.75
N ALA A 259 -10.88 4.41 8.60
CA ALA A 259 -11.27 4.41 10.00
C ALA A 259 -10.64 5.58 10.80
N ASN A 260 -9.53 6.12 10.31
CA ASN A 260 -8.82 7.22 10.94
C ASN A 260 -9.32 8.62 10.51
N ILE A 261 -10.16 8.71 9.48
CA ILE A 261 -10.73 9.99 9.00
C ILE A 261 -11.35 10.81 10.15
N PRO A 262 -12.30 10.28 10.95
CA PRO A 262 -12.93 11.08 12.00
C PRO A 262 -11.93 11.53 13.07
N VAL A 263 -10.90 10.74 13.36
CA VAL A 263 -9.87 11.11 14.33
C VAL A 263 -9.03 12.28 13.79
N ASN A 264 -8.59 12.22 12.53
CA ASN A 264 -7.86 13.30 11.89
C ASN A 264 -8.70 14.58 11.77
N MET A 265 -9.98 14.46 11.45
CA MET A 265 -10.89 15.61 11.40
C MET A 265 -11.01 16.28 12.78
N LYS A 266 -11.10 15.50 13.86
CA LYS A 266 -11.12 16.02 15.23
C LYS A 266 -9.82 16.74 15.58
N VAL A 267 -8.67 16.18 15.21
CA VAL A 267 -7.36 16.84 15.40
C VAL A 267 -7.31 18.18 14.66
N CYS A 268 -7.81 18.23 13.41
CA CYS A 268 -7.90 19.49 12.66
C CYS A 268 -8.80 20.52 13.34
N GLU A 269 -9.94 20.10 13.89
CA GLU A 269 -10.87 20.95 14.65
C GLU A 269 -10.23 21.50 15.92
N GLU A 270 -9.54 20.66 16.70
CA GLU A 270 -8.82 21.06 17.92
C GLU A 270 -7.67 22.03 17.62
N MET A 271 -7.08 21.95 16.43
CA MET A 271 -6.06 22.89 15.95
C MET A 271 -6.66 24.19 15.39
N GLY A 272 -7.99 24.34 15.36
CA GLY A 272 -8.66 25.53 14.85
C GLY A 272 -8.59 25.73 13.34
N LEU A 273 -8.41 24.64 12.58
CA LEU A 273 -8.36 24.69 11.11
C LEU A 273 -9.77 24.88 10.53
N ASP A 274 -9.81 25.46 9.32
CA ASP A 274 -11.07 25.69 8.60
C ASP A 274 -11.80 24.38 8.26
N ARG A 275 -13.04 24.29 8.75
CA ARG A 275 -13.88 23.09 8.63
C ARG A 275 -14.18 22.73 7.19
N ASP A 276 -14.45 23.71 6.34
CA ASP A 276 -14.78 23.48 4.93
C ASP A 276 -13.60 22.87 4.18
N THR A 277 -12.39 23.24 4.57
CA THR A 277 -11.14 22.69 4.03
C THR A 277 -10.90 21.26 4.53
N TYR A 278 -10.82 21.02 5.84
CA TYR A 278 -10.43 19.71 6.34
C TYR A 278 -11.51 18.64 6.14
N SER A 279 -12.81 19.01 6.11
CA SER A 279 -13.89 18.05 5.85
C SER A 279 -13.81 17.37 4.48
N VAL A 280 -13.13 17.99 3.53
CA VAL A 280 -12.91 17.46 2.18
C VAL A 280 -11.51 16.88 2.04
N THR A 281 -10.49 17.60 2.54
CA THR A 281 -9.09 17.19 2.33
C THR A 281 -8.72 15.95 3.13
N ILE A 282 -9.19 15.78 4.37
CA ILE A 282 -8.86 14.60 5.17
C ILE A 282 -9.41 13.31 4.54
N PRO A 283 -10.69 13.20 4.14
CA PRO A 283 -11.18 12.03 3.41
C PRO A 283 -10.46 11.79 2.07
N LEU A 284 -10.17 12.87 1.34
CA LEU A 284 -9.42 12.76 0.08
C LEU A 284 -7.99 12.27 0.31
N GLY A 285 -7.30 12.82 1.31
CA GLY A 285 -5.94 12.41 1.68
C GLY A 285 -5.86 10.94 2.10
N ALA A 286 -6.89 10.41 2.75
CA ALA A 286 -6.97 9.00 3.11
C ALA A 286 -6.94 8.04 1.92
N THR A 287 -7.19 8.55 0.70
CA THR A 287 -7.20 7.76 -0.54
C THR A 287 -6.06 8.08 -1.50
N ILE A 288 -5.53 9.31 -1.50
CA ILE A 288 -4.51 9.75 -2.46
C ILE A 288 -3.14 10.08 -1.85
N ASN A 289 -3.06 10.29 -0.54
CA ASN A 289 -1.80 10.54 0.18
C ASN A 289 -1.38 9.28 0.96
N MET A 290 -0.84 8.32 0.26
CA MET A 290 -0.56 6.98 0.76
C MET A 290 0.95 6.70 0.83
N ASP A 291 1.68 7.53 1.58
CA ASP A 291 3.16 7.46 1.73
C ASP A 291 3.64 6.06 2.11
N GLY A 292 3.01 5.44 3.10
CA GLY A 292 3.37 4.10 3.56
C GLY A 292 3.22 3.03 2.48
N ALA A 293 2.15 3.10 1.66
CA ALA A 293 1.95 2.19 0.55
C ALA A 293 3.00 2.41 -0.55
N ALA A 294 3.30 3.67 -0.89
CA ALA A 294 4.32 4.02 -1.88
C ALA A 294 5.71 3.50 -1.48
N ILE A 295 6.12 3.70 -0.22
CA ILE A 295 7.36 3.14 0.33
C ILE A 295 7.38 1.62 0.20
N THR A 296 6.29 0.95 0.61
CA THR A 296 6.20 -0.51 0.58
C THR A 296 6.36 -1.04 -0.85
N ILE A 297 5.61 -0.47 -1.81
CA ILE A 297 5.69 -0.85 -3.22
C ILE A 297 7.12 -0.70 -3.72
N THR A 298 7.74 0.44 -3.46
CA THR A 298 9.10 0.75 -3.93
C THR A 298 10.14 -0.20 -3.34
N VAL A 299 10.18 -0.35 -2.01
CA VAL A 299 11.17 -1.20 -1.33
C VAL A 299 11.01 -2.66 -1.74
N MET A 300 9.76 -3.16 -1.85
CA MET A 300 9.50 -4.53 -2.29
C MET A 300 9.91 -4.75 -3.74
N THR A 301 9.64 -3.80 -4.63
CA THR A 301 10.03 -3.89 -6.05
C THR A 301 11.55 -3.85 -6.21
N MET A 302 12.24 -2.96 -5.48
CA MET A 302 13.70 -2.89 -5.49
C MET A 302 14.33 -4.18 -4.94
N ALA A 303 13.81 -4.71 -3.84
CA ALA A 303 14.27 -5.99 -3.29
C ALA A 303 14.06 -7.15 -4.27
N THR A 304 12.94 -7.16 -4.99
CA THR A 304 12.68 -8.16 -6.03
C THR A 304 13.66 -8.01 -7.20
N ALA A 305 13.90 -6.79 -7.67
CA ALA A 305 14.87 -6.53 -8.74
C ALA A 305 16.28 -7.00 -8.37
N PHE A 306 16.75 -6.67 -7.16
CA PHE A 306 18.05 -7.14 -6.67
C PHE A 306 18.11 -8.67 -6.54
N THR A 307 17.01 -9.30 -6.11
CA THR A 307 16.93 -10.76 -6.02
C THR A 307 17.01 -11.44 -7.37
N LEU A 308 16.42 -10.84 -8.40
CA LEU A 308 16.46 -11.34 -9.79
C LEU A 308 17.74 -10.94 -10.54
N GLY A 309 18.67 -10.22 -9.90
CA GLY A 309 19.89 -9.73 -10.52
C GLY A 309 19.64 -8.62 -11.56
N ILE A 310 18.46 -7.98 -11.52
CA ILE A 310 18.12 -6.87 -12.41
C ILE A 310 18.84 -5.61 -11.93
N HIS A 311 19.68 -5.04 -12.79
CA HIS A 311 20.33 -3.78 -12.49
C HIS A 311 19.33 -2.62 -12.68
N VAL A 312 19.04 -1.89 -11.59
CA VAL A 312 18.18 -0.71 -11.61
C VAL A 312 19.06 0.53 -11.59
N ASP A 313 19.02 1.33 -12.64
CA ASP A 313 19.70 2.62 -12.70
C ASP A 313 18.87 3.73 -12.04
N ILE A 314 19.49 4.87 -11.76
CA ILE A 314 18.82 5.99 -11.07
C ILE A 314 17.58 6.50 -11.83
N PRO A 315 17.63 6.71 -13.17
CA PRO A 315 16.46 7.12 -13.93
C PRO A 315 15.28 6.13 -13.82
N THR A 316 15.54 4.83 -13.94
CA THR A 316 14.53 3.78 -13.76
C THR A 316 13.95 3.79 -12.34
N ALA A 317 14.81 4.00 -11.34
CA ALA A 317 14.36 4.09 -9.94
C ALA A 317 13.47 5.31 -9.66
N ILE A 318 13.72 6.46 -10.31
CA ILE A 318 12.85 7.65 -10.22
C ILE A 318 11.49 7.36 -10.88
N ILE A 319 11.46 6.72 -12.03
CA ILE A 319 10.20 6.32 -12.69
C ILE A 319 9.45 5.30 -11.83
N LEU A 320 10.15 4.34 -11.25
CA LEU A 320 9.56 3.40 -10.30
C LEU A 320 8.92 4.14 -9.12
N SER A 321 9.58 5.16 -8.58
CA SER A 321 9.03 5.99 -7.50
C SER A 321 7.74 6.70 -7.92
N LEU A 322 7.68 7.23 -9.14
CA LEU A 322 6.49 7.86 -9.67
C LEU A 322 5.35 6.85 -9.83
N LEU A 323 5.64 5.68 -10.39
CA LEU A 323 4.68 4.60 -10.55
C LEU A 323 4.19 4.07 -9.20
N ALA A 324 5.07 3.95 -8.22
CA ALA A 324 4.72 3.53 -6.88
C ALA A 324 3.79 4.55 -6.20
N ALA A 325 4.07 5.85 -6.34
CA ALA A 325 3.22 6.90 -5.81
C ALA A 325 1.81 6.89 -6.46
N LEU A 326 1.73 6.70 -7.77
CA LEU A 326 0.46 6.59 -8.49
C LEU A 326 -0.29 5.30 -8.11
N SER A 327 0.41 4.17 -7.99
CA SER A 327 -0.18 2.87 -7.63
C SER A 327 -0.58 2.79 -6.17
N ALA A 328 -0.05 3.64 -5.30
CA ALA A 328 -0.42 3.72 -3.90
C ALA A 328 -1.82 4.35 -3.71
N CYS A 329 -2.25 5.21 -4.65
CA CYS A 329 -3.55 5.87 -4.57
C CYS A 329 -4.68 4.83 -4.65
N GLY A 330 -5.63 4.91 -3.71
CA GLY A 330 -6.82 4.05 -3.73
C GLY A 330 -6.65 2.67 -3.08
N ARG A 331 -5.59 2.45 -2.31
CA ARG A 331 -5.38 1.21 -1.53
C ARG A 331 -6.05 1.24 -0.17
#